data_17230ca3a058558c08dd5772c25a1069
#
_entry.id   17230ca3a058558c08dd5772c25a1069
#
_cell.length_a   1.000
_cell.length_b   1.000
_cell.length_c   1.000
_cell.angle_alpha   90.00
_cell.angle_beta   90.00
_cell.angle_gamma   90.00
#
_symmetry.space_group_name_H-M   'P 1'
#
loop_
_entity.id
_entity.type
_entity.pdbx_description
1 polymer ?
#
loop_
_entity_poly.entity_id
_entity_poly.type
_entity_poly.pdbx_seq_one_letter_code
_entity_poly.pdbx_strand_id
1 'polypeptide(L)'
;NNFLRAIIITLAVVGFMAIGGKDLIGGYLNNVFNPSKDEMLERAKKVGDFSHINDEFELEKAAGILGYNAVVAEHKASGQKMFVVDSGDKKILTEEDLKSDNVEEKLYKAISKIKYQAISVDDLKVTKRGTMHSYGKEVPYVKFEAKVKKLPIGDVGGIVSVAQTKEGKPRLLISANEKNKYSQLISDEFFKKIK
;
A
#
# COMPACT_ATOMS: atom_id res chain seq x y z
N ASN A 1 -7.58 13.95 10.17
CA ASN A 1 -7.42 12.59 10.67
C ASN A 1 -6.23 11.92 9.99
N ASN A 2 -5.22 11.54 10.77
CA ASN A 2 -3.98 10.95 10.27
C ASN A 2 -4.18 9.62 9.53
N PHE A 3 -5.21 8.87 9.89
CA PHE A 3 -5.64 7.65 9.24
C PHE A 3 -6.03 7.89 7.77
N LEU A 4 -6.83 8.91 7.54
CA LEU A 4 -7.24 9.35 6.21
C LEU A 4 -6.05 9.71 5.34
N ARG A 5 -5.10 10.44 5.91
CA ARG A 5 -3.91 10.91 5.17
C ARG A 5 -3.03 9.76 4.68
N ALA A 6 -2.86 8.73 5.47
CA ALA A 6 -1.97 7.63 5.05
C ALA A 6 -2.62 6.70 4.03
N ILE A 7 -3.89 6.39 4.14
CA ILE A 7 -4.61 5.68 3.08
C ILE A 7 -4.60 6.52 1.81
N ILE A 8 -4.81 7.81 1.93
CA ILE A 8 -4.76 8.76 0.84
C ILE A 8 -3.42 8.75 0.14
N ILE A 9 -2.36 8.95 0.91
CA ILE A 9 -1.00 8.97 0.40
C ILE A 9 -0.67 7.63 -0.22
N THR A 10 -1.08 6.53 0.42
CA THR A 10 -0.78 5.20 -0.09
C THR A 10 -1.57 4.89 -1.36
N LEU A 11 -2.84 5.25 -1.43
CA LEU A 11 -3.64 5.06 -2.65
C LEU A 11 -3.25 6.04 -3.75
N ALA A 12 -2.86 7.27 -3.41
CA ALA A 12 -2.31 8.21 -4.38
C ALA A 12 -0.96 7.71 -4.90
N VAL A 13 -0.11 7.17 -4.05
CA VAL A 13 1.16 6.56 -4.46
C VAL A 13 0.93 5.29 -5.27
N VAL A 14 -0.04 4.45 -4.91
CA VAL A 14 -0.44 3.26 -5.68
C VAL A 14 -1.01 3.66 -7.04
N GLY A 15 -1.97 4.55 -7.07
CA GLY A 15 -2.55 5.05 -8.31
C GLY A 15 -1.50 5.70 -9.21
N PHE A 16 -0.61 6.44 -8.61
CA PHE A 16 0.47 7.15 -9.26
C PHE A 16 1.53 6.23 -9.84
N MET A 17 1.92 5.18 -9.14
CA MET A 17 2.92 4.24 -9.62
C MET A 17 2.37 3.29 -10.68
N ALA A 18 1.08 2.96 -10.63
CA ALA A 18 0.40 2.16 -11.65
C ALA A 18 0.39 2.84 -13.02
N ILE A 19 0.53 4.16 -13.08
CA ILE A 19 0.55 4.93 -14.34
C ILE A 19 1.96 5.15 -14.87
N GLY A 20 2.99 4.62 -14.23
CA GLY A 20 4.36 4.98 -14.57
C GLY A 20 4.66 6.45 -14.24
N GLY A 21 4.07 6.97 -13.19
CA GLY A 21 3.90 8.39 -12.83
C GLY A 21 5.14 9.21 -12.52
N LYS A 22 6.27 8.89 -13.13
CA LYS A 22 7.47 9.72 -13.02
C LYS A 22 7.25 11.15 -13.56
N ASP A 23 6.30 11.31 -14.47
CA ASP A 23 6.08 12.57 -15.18
C ASP A 23 5.02 13.48 -14.50
N LEU A 24 4.21 12.94 -13.58
CA LEU A 24 3.07 13.68 -13.03
C LEU A 24 3.39 14.53 -11.80
N ILE A 25 4.43 14.24 -11.06
CA ILE A 25 4.76 14.94 -9.80
C ILE A 25 6.07 15.75 -9.89
N GLY A 26 6.64 15.88 -11.08
CA GLY A 26 7.85 16.69 -11.27
C GLY A 26 9.03 16.29 -10.39
N GLY A 27 10.10 17.08 -10.42
CA GLY A 27 11.38 16.74 -9.78
C GLY A 27 11.35 16.55 -8.27
N TYR A 28 10.33 17.00 -7.57
CA TYR A 28 10.25 16.87 -6.11
C TYR A 28 10.12 15.42 -5.65
N LEU A 29 9.23 14.66 -6.29
CA LEU A 29 9.07 13.25 -5.95
C LEU A 29 10.14 12.36 -6.56
N ASN A 30 10.75 12.78 -7.66
CA ASN A 30 11.89 12.08 -8.22
C ASN A 30 13.06 11.98 -7.23
N ASN A 31 13.34 13.04 -6.47
CA ASN A 31 14.40 13.03 -5.46
C ASN A 31 14.03 12.21 -4.22
N VAL A 32 12.76 12.17 -3.87
CA VAL A 32 12.27 11.40 -2.72
C VAL A 32 12.14 9.91 -3.09
N PHE A 33 11.76 9.60 -4.33
CA PHE A 33 11.49 8.23 -4.80
C PHE A 33 12.60 7.59 -5.61
N ASN A 34 13.71 8.27 -5.83
CA ASN A 34 14.88 7.73 -6.53
C ASN A 34 16.14 7.74 -5.63
N PRO A 35 16.07 7.15 -4.43
CA PRO A 35 17.28 6.99 -3.63
C PRO A 35 18.24 6.03 -4.32
N SER A 36 19.52 6.08 -3.96
CA SER A 36 20.46 5.05 -4.37
C SER A 36 19.99 3.68 -3.88
N LYS A 37 20.43 2.60 -4.52
CA LYS A 37 20.06 1.24 -4.12
C LYS A 37 20.42 0.96 -2.66
N ASP A 38 21.55 1.44 -2.19
CA ASP A 38 22.01 1.26 -0.81
C ASP A 38 21.12 2.01 0.19
N GLU A 39 20.72 3.24 -0.13
CA GLU A 39 19.78 4.01 0.68
C GLU A 39 18.40 3.33 0.73
N MET A 40 17.96 2.77 -0.38
CA MET A 40 16.71 2.04 -0.46
C MET A 40 16.72 0.82 0.46
N LEU A 41 17.78 0.03 0.44
CA LEU A 41 17.94 -1.14 1.30
C LEU A 41 18.01 -0.76 2.79
N GLU A 42 18.71 0.31 3.12
CA GLU A 42 18.78 0.81 4.50
C GLU A 42 17.42 1.29 5.00
N ARG A 43 16.66 1.98 4.18
CA ARG A 43 15.31 2.42 4.53
C ARG A 43 14.34 1.25 4.66
N ALA A 44 14.44 0.27 3.79
CA ALA A 44 13.60 -0.92 3.83
C ALA A 44 13.78 -1.71 5.12
N LYS A 45 15.01 -1.84 5.62
CA LYS A 45 15.31 -2.53 6.89
C LYS A 45 14.62 -1.91 8.09
N LYS A 46 14.34 -0.62 8.07
CA LYS A 46 13.61 0.07 9.14
C LYS A 46 12.13 -0.33 9.17
N VAL A 47 11.59 -0.74 8.05
CA VAL A 47 10.19 -1.10 7.90
C VAL A 47 9.96 -2.60 8.21
N GLY A 48 10.84 -3.46 7.73
CA GLY A 48 10.74 -4.90 7.95
C GLY A 48 11.92 -5.66 7.34
N ASP A 49 11.95 -6.94 7.58
CA ASP A 49 12.91 -7.84 6.96
C ASP A 49 12.33 -8.40 5.66
N PHE A 50 12.85 -7.91 4.54
CA PHE A 50 12.46 -8.30 3.18
C PHE A 50 13.43 -9.32 2.55
N SER A 51 14.36 -9.86 3.32
CA SER A 51 15.39 -10.76 2.78
C SER A 51 14.85 -12.11 2.28
N HIS A 52 13.66 -12.48 2.69
CA HIS A 52 13.03 -13.76 2.35
C HIS A 52 12.05 -13.69 1.17
N ILE A 53 11.85 -12.52 0.59
CA ILE A 53 10.99 -12.42 -0.59
C ILE A 53 11.65 -13.16 -1.76
N ASN A 54 10.84 -13.84 -2.58
CA ASN A 54 11.37 -14.62 -3.69
C ASN A 54 11.71 -13.74 -4.91
N ASP A 55 12.36 -14.33 -5.91
CA ASP A 55 12.84 -13.63 -7.10
C ASP A 55 11.73 -13.13 -8.03
N GLU A 56 10.49 -13.52 -7.82
CA GLU A 56 9.34 -13.02 -8.56
C GLU A 56 9.01 -11.57 -8.19
N PHE A 57 9.50 -11.12 -7.04
CA PHE A 57 9.29 -9.78 -6.51
C PHE A 57 10.57 -8.96 -6.53
N GLU A 58 10.39 -7.66 -6.68
CA GLU A 58 11.47 -6.69 -6.64
C GLU A 58 11.09 -5.52 -5.76
N LEU A 59 11.98 -5.13 -4.85
CA LEU A 59 11.81 -3.88 -4.11
C LEU A 59 12.13 -2.73 -5.07
N GLU A 60 11.14 -1.90 -5.35
CA GLU A 60 11.29 -0.77 -6.27
C GLU A 60 11.78 0.47 -5.55
N LYS A 61 11.22 0.75 -4.39
CA LYS A 61 11.47 2.01 -3.67
C LYS A 61 11.29 1.83 -2.18
N ALA A 62 12.06 2.61 -1.43
CA ALA A 62 11.85 2.84 -0.01
C ALA A 62 12.06 4.32 0.25
N ALA A 63 11.06 4.99 0.79
CA ALA A 63 11.10 6.44 0.96
C ALA A 63 10.44 6.89 2.25
N GLY A 64 10.93 7.99 2.81
CA GLY A 64 10.24 8.72 3.85
C GLY A 64 9.34 9.78 3.23
N ILE A 65 8.04 9.72 3.51
CA ILE A 65 7.06 10.66 2.99
C ILE A 65 6.22 11.19 4.15
N LEU A 66 6.25 12.49 4.36
CA LEU A 66 5.45 13.18 5.39
C LEU A 66 5.56 12.56 6.80
N GLY A 67 6.74 12.09 7.16
CA GLY A 67 6.99 11.45 8.44
C GLY A 67 6.70 9.94 8.47
N TYR A 68 6.32 9.36 7.34
CA TYR A 68 6.11 7.92 7.18
C TYR A 68 7.24 7.30 6.38
N ASN A 69 7.61 6.06 6.70
CA ASN A 69 8.51 5.26 5.87
C ASN A 69 7.68 4.25 5.08
N ALA A 70 7.84 4.22 3.77
CA ALA A 70 7.12 3.31 2.90
C ALA A 70 8.09 2.50 2.05
N VAL A 71 7.80 1.21 1.91
CA VAL A 71 8.49 0.31 1.00
C VAL A 71 7.50 -0.10 -0.09
N VAL A 72 7.95 -0.03 -1.33
CA VAL A 72 7.18 -0.44 -2.50
C VAL A 72 7.89 -1.58 -3.19
N ALA A 73 7.15 -2.66 -3.42
CA ALA A 73 7.61 -3.80 -4.19
C ALA A 73 6.68 -4.07 -5.38
N GLU A 74 7.21 -4.74 -6.38
CA GLU A 74 6.46 -5.14 -7.56
C GLU A 74 6.60 -6.64 -7.78
N HIS A 75 5.50 -7.27 -8.16
CA HIS A 75 5.52 -8.60 -8.76
C HIS A 75 5.85 -8.43 -10.25
N LYS A 76 7.03 -8.86 -10.66
CA LYS A 76 7.60 -8.56 -11.99
C LYS A 76 6.70 -8.97 -13.14
N ALA A 77 6.11 -10.17 -13.08
CA ALA A 77 5.32 -10.72 -14.17
C ALA A 77 3.96 -10.03 -14.34
N SER A 78 3.29 -9.65 -13.23
CA SER A 78 1.94 -9.10 -13.27
C SER A 78 1.88 -7.57 -13.12
N GLY A 79 2.95 -6.95 -12.65
CA GLY A 79 2.96 -5.54 -12.31
C GLY A 79 2.22 -5.21 -11.00
N GLN A 80 1.76 -6.21 -10.25
CA GLN A 80 1.08 -5.97 -8.98
C GLN A 80 2.01 -5.30 -7.99
N LYS A 81 1.51 -4.25 -7.34
CA LYS A 81 2.27 -3.47 -6.36
C LYS A 81 1.91 -3.86 -4.95
N MET A 82 2.91 -3.91 -4.09
CA MET A 82 2.77 -4.11 -2.66
C MET A 82 3.41 -2.95 -1.92
N PHE A 83 2.75 -2.50 -0.86
CA PHE A 83 3.19 -1.38 -0.04
C PHE A 83 3.22 -1.80 1.41
N VAL A 84 4.30 -1.46 2.08
CA VAL A 84 4.42 -1.59 3.53
C VAL A 84 4.74 -0.22 4.09
N VAL A 85 3.88 0.29 4.96
CA VAL A 85 4.01 1.64 5.52
C VAL A 85 4.24 1.56 7.01
N ASP A 86 5.33 2.16 7.45
CA ASP A 86 5.62 2.43 8.85
C ASP A 86 5.11 3.84 9.17
N SER A 87 4.11 3.91 10.02
CA SER A 87 3.50 5.18 10.44
C SER A 87 4.11 5.75 11.72
N GLY A 88 5.18 5.16 12.22
CA GLY A 88 5.78 5.55 13.50
C GLY A 88 4.86 5.25 14.67
N ASP A 89 4.72 6.19 15.58
CA ASP A 89 3.85 6.04 16.76
C ASP A 89 2.36 6.34 16.46
N LYS A 90 2.05 6.71 15.23
CA LYS A 90 0.68 7.05 14.83
C LYS A 90 -0.06 5.79 14.40
N LYS A 91 -1.04 5.38 15.17
CA LYS A 91 -1.96 4.31 14.76
C LYS A 91 -2.88 4.84 13.66
N ILE A 92 -2.58 4.46 12.44
CA ILE A 92 -3.34 4.90 11.27
C ILE A 92 -4.60 4.07 11.12
N LEU A 93 -4.47 2.76 11.23
CA LEU A 93 -5.52 1.79 11.09
C LEU A 93 -5.28 0.68 12.11
N THR A 94 -6.34 0.26 12.77
CA THR A 94 -6.29 -0.86 13.72
C THR A 94 -6.98 -2.08 13.12
N GLU A 95 -6.73 -3.26 13.70
CA GLU A 95 -7.46 -4.47 13.33
C GLU A 95 -8.97 -4.30 13.56
N GLU A 96 -9.35 -3.57 14.60
CA GLU A 96 -10.74 -3.27 14.91
C GLU A 96 -11.40 -2.43 13.81
N ASP A 97 -10.68 -1.45 13.27
CA ASP A 97 -11.16 -0.65 12.15
C ASP A 97 -11.45 -1.52 10.92
N LEU A 98 -10.58 -2.49 10.62
CA LEU A 98 -10.77 -3.41 9.49
C LEU A 98 -11.94 -4.36 9.71
N LYS A 99 -12.23 -4.73 10.93
CA LYS A 99 -13.36 -5.60 11.28
C LYS A 99 -14.68 -4.85 11.43
N SER A 100 -14.64 -3.53 11.43
CA SER A 100 -15.82 -2.67 11.59
C SER A 100 -16.79 -2.80 10.41
N ASP A 101 -18.10 -2.79 10.70
CA ASP A 101 -19.15 -2.85 9.68
C ASP A 101 -19.14 -1.61 8.77
N ASN A 102 -18.61 -0.50 9.24
CA ASN A 102 -18.53 0.76 8.48
C ASN A 102 -17.15 1.03 7.87
N VAL A 103 -16.30 -0.01 7.70
CA VAL A 103 -14.97 0.14 7.11
C VAL A 103 -15.03 0.72 5.69
N GLU A 104 -15.98 0.28 4.88
CA GLU A 104 -16.18 0.78 3.51
C GLU A 104 -16.45 2.28 3.51
N GLU A 105 -17.36 2.73 4.35
CA GLU A 105 -17.68 4.14 4.49
C GLU A 105 -16.50 4.96 4.99
N LYS A 106 -15.77 4.45 5.98
CA LYS A 106 -14.56 5.10 6.50
C LYS A 106 -13.49 5.24 5.42
N LEU A 107 -13.24 4.18 4.66
CA LEU A 107 -12.28 4.18 3.57
C LEU A 107 -12.71 5.14 2.46
N TYR A 108 -13.97 5.10 2.08
CA TYR A 108 -14.52 5.98 1.04
C TYR A 108 -14.42 7.46 1.43
N LYS A 109 -14.82 7.81 2.65
CA LYS A 109 -14.70 9.19 3.15
C LYS A 109 -13.25 9.66 3.18
N ALA A 110 -12.36 8.74 3.51
CA ALA A 110 -10.93 9.02 3.53
C ALA A 110 -10.43 9.40 2.15
N ILE A 111 -10.80 8.62 1.17
CA ILE A 111 -10.28 8.68 -0.19
C ILE A 111 -10.95 9.78 -1.01
N SER A 112 -12.26 9.99 -0.81
CA SER A 112 -13.03 10.95 -1.60
C SER A 112 -12.60 12.41 -1.39
N LYS A 113 -11.92 12.70 -0.29
CA LYS A 113 -11.39 14.05 0.01
C LYS A 113 -10.08 14.35 -0.69
N ILE A 114 -9.49 13.37 -1.39
CA ILE A 114 -8.23 13.56 -2.07
C ILE A 114 -8.47 13.79 -3.53
N LYS A 115 -8.18 14.99 -3.88
CA LYS A 115 -8.00 15.35 -5.27
C LYS A 115 -6.56 15.80 -5.43
N TYR A 116 -5.74 14.95 -5.97
CA TYR A 116 -4.39 15.34 -6.36
C TYR A 116 -4.35 15.49 -7.87
N GLN A 117 -4.12 16.69 -8.37
CA GLN A 117 -4.05 17.02 -9.80
C GLN A 117 -5.22 16.43 -10.62
N ALA A 118 -6.44 16.53 -10.09
CA ALA A 118 -7.65 16.01 -10.71
C ALA A 118 -7.78 14.48 -10.74
N ILE A 119 -6.85 13.74 -10.12
CA ILE A 119 -7.02 12.31 -9.86
C ILE A 119 -7.93 12.17 -8.64
N SER A 120 -9.05 11.48 -8.80
CA SER A 120 -9.95 11.20 -7.71
C SER A 120 -10.32 9.72 -7.70
N VAL A 121 -10.52 9.19 -6.51
CA VAL A 121 -11.07 7.84 -6.35
C VAL A 121 -12.57 7.97 -6.16
N ASP A 122 -13.31 7.37 -7.08
CA ASP A 122 -14.76 7.26 -6.98
C ASP A 122 -15.11 5.81 -6.65
N ASP A 123 -16.24 5.60 -5.98
CA ASP A 123 -16.78 4.27 -5.70
C ASP A 123 -15.78 3.27 -5.14
N LEU A 124 -15.45 3.40 -3.88
CA LEU A 124 -14.75 2.35 -3.15
C LEU A 124 -15.76 1.33 -2.61
N LYS A 125 -15.56 0.06 -2.95
CA LYS A 125 -16.35 -1.05 -2.41
C LYS A 125 -15.45 -2.04 -1.69
N VAL A 126 -15.84 -2.45 -0.50
CA VAL A 126 -15.23 -3.58 0.19
C VAL A 126 -15.97 -4.85 -0.23
N THR A 127 -15.28 -5.75 -0.91
CA THR A 127 -15.90 -6.93 -1.54
C THR A 127 -15.74 -8.20 -0.73
N LYS A 128 -14.69 -8.26 0.10
CA LYS A 128 -14.38 -9.45 0.90
C LYS A 128 -13.56 -9.08 2.12
N ARG A 129 -13.70 -9.87 3.17
CA ARG A 129 -12.85 -9.85 4.36
C ARG A 129 -12.17 -11.20 4.48
N GLY A 130 -10.95 -11.24 4.97
CA GLY A 130 -10.22 -12.46 5.18
C GLY A 130 -9.04 -12.29 6.11
N THR A 131 -8.21 -13.31 6.17
CA THR A 131 -6.97 -13.28 6.93
C THR A 131 -5.82 -13.74 6.06
N MET A 132 -4.64 -13.24 6.35
CA MET A 132 -3.39 -13.64 5.73
C MET A 132 -2.28 -13.65 6.79
N HIS A 133 -1.07 -14.01 6.39
CA HIS A 133 0.07 -14.00 7.31
C HIS A 133 1.07 -12.90 6.91
N SER A 134 1.57 -12.17 7.89
CA SER A 134 2.67 -11.23 7.73
C SER A 134 3.30 -10.95 9.09
N TYR A 135 4.58 -10.62 9.10
CA TYR A 135 5.35 -10.40 10.33
C TYR A 135 5.23 -11.58 11.33
N GLY A 136 5.11 -12.80 10.80
CA GLY A 136 5.03 -14.02 11.60
C GLY A 136 3.69 -14.26 12.30
N LYS A 137 2.65 -13.52 11.95
CA LYS A 137 1.33 -13.63 12.57
C LYS A 137 0.22 -13.62 11.53
N GLU A 138 -0.93 -14.19 11.92
CA GLU A 138 -2.17 -14.04 11.16
C GLU A 138 -2.70 -12.61 11.33
N VAL A 139 -3.04 -11.96 10.21
CA VAL A 139 -3.53 -10.57 10.19
C VAL A 139 -4.80 -10.47 9.34
N PRO A 140 -5.74 -9.59 9.73
CA PRO A 140 -6.95 -9.40 8.94
C PRO A 140 -6.68 -8.55 7.71
N TYR A 141 -7.42 -8.80 6.62
CA TYR A 141 -7.44 -7.90 5.47
C TYR A 141 -8.86 -7.62 5.02
N VAL A 142 -9.03 -6.51 4.33
CA VAL A 142 -10.23 -6.23 3.54
C VAL A 142 -9.84 -6.12 2.06
N LYS A 143 -10.62 -6.77 1.20
CA LYS A 143 -10.48 -6.63 -0.24
C LYS A 143 -11.38 -5.50 -0.72
N PHE A 144 -10.84 -4.65 -1.59
CA PHE A 144 -11.57 -3.51 -2.11
C PHE A 144 -11.50 -3.44 -3.63
N GLU A 145 -12.46 -2.74 -4.20
CA GLU A 145 -12.47 -2.30 -5.59
C GLU A 145 -12.75 -0.81 -5.60
N ALA A 146 -12.03 -0.08 -6.45
CA ALA A 146 -12.18 1.36 -6.56
C ALA A 146 -12.08 1.82 -8.01
N LYS A 147 -12.84 2.86 -8.34
CA LYS A 147 -12.71 3.56 -9.62
C LYS A 147 -11.82 4.76 -9.45
N VAL A 148 -10.82 4.87 -10.32
CA VAL A 148 -9.90 6.00 -10.32
C VAL A 148 -10.16 6.82 -11.57
N LYS A 149 -10.63 8.06 -11.40
CA LYS A 149 -10.85 8.97 -12.53
C LYS A 149 -9.55 9.52 -13.05
N LYS A 150 -9.52 9.74 -14.36
CA LYS A 150 -8.41 10.35 -15.12
C LYS A 150 -7.11 9.55 -15.16
N LEU A 151 -7.17 8.27 -14.83
CA LEU A 151 -6.08 7.35 -15.10
C LEU A 151 -6.47 6.38 -16.21
N PRO A 152 -5.55 6.03 -17.13
CA PRO A 152 -5.85 5.08 -18.20
C PRO A 152 -5.87 3.63 -17.75
N ILE A 153 -6.02 3.38 -16.46
CA ILE A 153 -5.93 2.04 -15.85
C ILE A 153 -7.28 1.41 -15.48
N GLY A 154 -8.39 2.11 -15.68
CA GLY A 154 -9.69 1.58 -15.28
C GLY A 154 -9.83 1.37 -13.77
N ASP A 155 -10.59 0.35 -13.38
CA ASP A 155 -10.83 0.05 -11.97
C ASP A 155 -9.63 -0.64 -11.33
N VAL A 156 -9.39 -0.33 -10.05
CA VAL A 156 -8.33 -0.92 -9.24
C VAL A 156 -8.93 -1.91 -8.25
N GLY A 157 -8.28 -3.04 -8.08
CA GLY A 157 -8.59 -4.01 -7.04
C GLY A 157 -7.39 -4.23 -6.12
N GLY A 158 -7.65 -4.57 -4.88
CA GLY A 158 -6.57 -4.81 -3.94
C GLY A 158 -7.04 -5.18 -2.55
N ILE A 159 -6.08 -5.19 -1.64
CA ILE A 159 -6.33 -5.42 -0.21
C ILE A 159 -5.66 -4.35 0.64
N VAL A 160 -6.25 -4.13 1.81
CA VAL A 160 -5.66 -3.35 2.90
C VAL A 160 -5.61 -4.23 4.13
N SER A 161 -4.47 -4.26 4.78
CA SER A 161 -4.26 -5.00 6.02
C SER A 161 -3.45 -4.18 7.00
N VAL A 162 -3.44 -4.61 8.24
CA VAL A 162 -2.57 -4.07 9.28
C VAL A 162 -1.82 -5.21 9.96
N ALA A 163 -0.57 -4.97 10.25
CA ALA A 163 0.27 -5.90 11.00
C ALA A 163 1.01 -5.14 12.10
N GLN A 164 1.66 -5.88 12.95
CA GLN A 164 2.53 -5.33 13.99
C GLN A 164 3.87 -6.05 13.97
N THR A 165 4.94 -5.30 14.15
CA THR A 165 6.26 -5.89 14.36
C THR A 165 6.31 -6.64 15.70
N LYS A 166 7.41 -7.35 15.95
CA LYS A 166 7.64 -8.03 17.25
C LYS A 166 7.59 -7.06 18.42
N GLU A 167 7.99 -5.82 18.19
CA GLU A 167 7.95 -4.76 19.20
C GLU A 167 6.58 -4.09 19.31
N GLY A 168 5.58 -4.58 18.58
CA GLY A 168 4.22 -4.04 18.60
C GLY A 168 4.02 -2.76 17.79
N LYS A 169 4.96 -2.41 16.92
CA LYS A 169 4.85 -1.22 16.06
C LYS A 169 3.93 -1.49 14.88
N PRO A 170 3.02 -0.57 14.57
CA PRO A 170 2.04 -0.79 13.50
C PRO A 170 2.67 -0.73 12.12
N ARG A 171 2.13 -1.53 11.21
CA ARG A 171 2.45 -1.53 9.78
C ARG A 171 1.16 -1.58 8.98
N LEU A 172 1.06 -0.73 7.98
CA LEU A 172 -0.04 -0.75 7.01
C LEU A 172 0.43 -1.51 5.78
N LEU A 173 -0.34 -2.50 5.35
CA LEU A 173 -0.03 -3.35 4.21
C LEU A 173 -1.08 -3.13 3.13
N ILE A 174 -0.65 -2.81 1.92
CA ILE A 174 -1.55 -2.62 0.78
C ILE A 174 -0.99 -3.36 -0.43
N SER A 175 -1.86 -4.05 -1.15
CA SER A 175 -1.54 -4.62 -2.46
C SER A 175 -2.60 -4.20 -3.45
N ALA A 176 -2.21 -3.86 -4.66
CA ALA A 176 -3.15 -3.41 -5.69
C ALA A 176 -2.65 -3.71 -7.11
N ASN A 177 -3.63 -3.87 -8.01
CA ASN A 177 -3.42 -3.97 -9.44
C ASN A 177 -4.70 -3.52 -10.14
N GLU A 178 -4.72 -3.48 -11.47
CA GLU A 178 -5.96 -3.40 -12.20
C GLU A 178 -6.93 -4.49 -11.69
N LYS A 179 -8.19 -4.16 -11.54
CA LYS A 179 -9.20 -5.03 -10.93
C LYS A 179 -9.17 -6.47 -11.47
N ASN A 180 -9.06 -6.62 -12.78
CA ASN A 180 -9.08 -7.93 -13.44
C ASN A 180 -7.75 -8.69 -13.35
N LYS A 181 -6.69 -8.02 -12.95
CA LYS A 181 -5.35 -8.60 -12.81
C LYS A 181 -4.93 -8.82 -11.37
N TYR A 182 -5.64 -8.24 -10.42
CA TYR A 182 -5.31 -8.42 -9.01
C TYR A 182 -5.36 -9.89 -8.60
N SER A 183 -4.33 -10.35 -7.92
CA SER A 183 -4.22 -11.71 -7.40
C SER A 183 -3.96 -11.71 -5.91
N GLN A 184 -4.86 -12.33 -5.15
CA GLN A 184 -4.68 -12.52 -3.71
C GLN A 184 -3.51 -13.44 -3.41
N LEU A 185 -3.29 -14.44 -4.25
CA LEU A 185 -2.17 -15.37 -4.10
C LEU A 185 -0.82 -14.63 -4.13
N ILE A 186 -0.68 -13.66 -5.03
CA ILE A 186 0.54 -12.83 -5.12
C ILE A 186 0.72 -12.01 -3.85
N SER A 187 -0.34 -11.40 -3.35
CA SER A 187 -0.30 -10.66 -2.09
C SER A 187 0.12 -11.55 -0.92
N ASP A 188 -0.49 -12.72 -0.80
CA ASP A 188 -0.19 -13.67 0.27
C ASP A 188 1.26 -14.14 0.23
N GLU A 189 1.77 -14.45 -0.96
CA GLU A 189 3.16 -14.87 -1.16
C GLU A 189 4.16 -13.80 -0.75
N PHE A 190 3.86 -12.56 -1.02
CA PHE A 190 4.74 -11.46 -0.64
C PHE A 190 4.72 -11.20 0.88
N PHE A 191 3.54 -10.95 1.42
CA PHE A 191 3.41 -10.50 2.80
C PHE A 191 3.80 -11.55 3.83
N LYS A 192 3.61 -12.83 3.56
CA LYS A 192 4.02 -13.90 4.47
C LYS A 192 5.53 -14.01 4.65
N LYS A 193 6.31 -13.48 3.71
CA LYS A 193 7.78 -13.52 3.75
C LYS A 193 8.40 -12.35 4.51
N ILE A 194 7.62 -11.37 4.91
CA ILE A 194 8.09 -10.23 5.69
C ILE A 194 8.11 -10.61 7.17
N LYS A 195 9.23 -10.33 7.80
CA LYS A 195 9.42 -10.55 9.24
C LYS A 195 9.80 -9.29 9.99
#